data_2c026aac6d03fbe6ae5f2c593e42092b
#
_entry.id   2c026aac6d03fbe6ae5f2c593e42092b
#
_cell.length_a   1.000
_cell.length_b   1.000
_cell.length_c   1.000
_cell.angle_alpha   90.00
_cell.angle_beta   90.00
_cell.angle_gamma   90.00
#
_symmetry.space_group_name_H-M   'P 1'
#
loop_
_entity.id
_entity.type
_entity.pdbx_description
1 polymer ?
#
loop_
_entity_poly.entity_id
_entity_poly.type
_entity_poly.pdbx_seq_one_letter_code
_entity_poly.pdbx_strand_id
1 'polypeptide(L)'
;MYDITENCTDLFTALIKAQSQMGSAVKDAKNPHFRSRYASLAAVIDAVIPVLNANGVGVLQLPSIEGSEVQLTTILMHSSGQRLSSTVGAPMAKKQDAQAVGSAITYLRRYSLQSIMGL
;
A
#
# COMPACT_ATOMS: atom_id res chain seq x y z
N MET A 1 3.67 8.61 -10.54
CA MET A 1 5.03 8.18 -10.94
C MET A 1 5.38 6.86 -10.25
N TYR A 2 5.97 5.96 -10.98
CA TYR A 2 6.40 4.69 -10.42
C TYR A 2 7.84 4.40 -10.85
N ASP A 3 8.47 3.49 -10.11
CA ASP A 3 9.83 3.03 -10.39
C ASP A 3 9.87 1.51 -10.23
N ILE A 4 10.64 0.84 -11.07
CA ILE A 4 10.67 -0.63 -11.13
C ILE A 4 12.08 -1.08 -11.48
N THR A 5 12.54 -2.16 -10.86
CA THR A 5 13.82 -2.77 -11.22
C THR A 5 13.76 -3.34 -12.65
N GLU A 6 14.89 -3.39 -13.31
CA GLU A 6 14.98 -3.86 -14.69
C GLU A 6 14.42 -5.27 -14.86
N ASN A 7 14.79 -6.17 -13.97
CA ASN A 7 14.25 -7.54 -13.95
C ASN A 7 13.35 -7.69 -12.74
N CYS A 8 12.08 -8.05 -12.95
CA CYS A 8 11.09 -8.23 -11.91
C CYS A 8 10.40 -9.59 -11.97
N THR A 9 11.01 -10.58 -12.61
CA THR A 9 10.39 -11.89 -12.78
C THR A 9 9.97 -12.51 -11.44
N ASP A 10 10.87 -12.49 -10.44
CA ASP A 10 10.58 -13.09 -9.15
C ASP A 10 9.49 -12.32 -8.40
N LEU A 11 9.58 -10.99 -8.42
CA LEU A 11 8.58 -10.14 -7.79
C LEU A 11 7.22 -10.34 -8.45
N PHE A 12 7.14 -10.33 -9.76
CA PHE A 12 5.88 -10.50 -10.47
C PHE A 12 5.26 -11.88 -10.23
N THR A 13 6.07 -12.93 -10.22
CA THR A 13 5.60 -14.28 -9.89
C THR A 13 4.97 -14.29 -8.48
N ALA A 14 5.65 -13.68 -7.51
CA ALA A 14 5.17 -13.60 -6.14
C ALA A 14 3.88 -12.77 -6.04
N LEU A 15 3.81 -11.66 -6.78
CA LEU A 15 2.62 -10.79 -6.77
C LEU A 15 1.41 -11.48 -7.39
N ILE A 16 1.59 -12.21 -8.48
CA ILE A 16 0.49 -12.95 -9.11
C ILE A 16 -0.05 -13.98 -8.13
N LYS A 17 0.83 -14.71 -7.45
CA LYS A 17 0.42 -15.69 -6.45
C LYS A 17 -0.30 -15.05 -5.28
N ALA A 18 0.23 -13.95 -4.76
CA ALA A 18 -0.40 -13.19 -3.68
C ALA A 18 -1.78 -12.70 -4.10
N GLN A 19 -1.89 -12.16 -5.30
CA GLN A 19 -3.16 -11.65 -5.82
C GLN A 19 -4.21 -12.76 -5.94
N SER A 20 -3.79 -13.96 -6.34
CA SER A 20 -4.71 -15.10 -6.43
C SER A 20 -5.26 -15.53 -5.06
N GLN A 21 -4.54 -15.23 -3.98
CA GLN A 21 -4.94 -15.54 -2.60
C GLN A 21 -5.69 -14.40 -1.93
N MET A 22 -5.73 -13.23 -2.55
CA MET A 22 -6.24 -12.01 -1.93
C MET A 22 -7.76 -12.08 -1.67
N GLY A 23 -8.49 -12.74 -2.54
CA GLY A 23 -9.94 -12.91 -2.36
C GLY A 23 -10.27 -13.62 -1.04
N SER A 24 -9.53 -14.69 -0.72
CA SER A 24 -9.70 -15.40 0.56
C SER A 24 -9.29 -14.53 1.74
N ALA A 25 -8.19 -13.80 1.62
CA ALA A 25 -7.71 -12.91 2.67
C ALA A 25 -8.74 -11.83 3.00
N VAL A 26 -9.34 -11.22 1.99
CA VAL A 26 -10.40 -10.23 2.16
C VAL A 26 -11.62 -10.84 2.83
N LYS A 27 -12.00 -12.04 2.41
CA LYS A 27 -13.16 -12.74 2.94
C LYS A 27 -12.98 -13.12 4.40
N ASP A 28 -11.76 -13.49 4.78
CA ASP A 28 -11.41 -13.93 6.13
C ASP A 28 -11.01 -12.77 7.04
N ALA A 29 -10.93 -11.54 6.53
CA ALA A 29 -10.56 -10.39 7.31
C ALA A 29 -11.54 -10.19 8.46
N LYS A 30 -11.00 -10.01 9.66
CA LYS A 30 -11.81 -9.88 10.89
C LYS A 30 -12.61 -8.58 10.93
N ASN A 31 -12.21 -7.59 10.15
CA ASN A 31 -12.89 -6.31 10.13
C ASN A 31 -14.02 -6.36 9.09
N PRO A 32 -15.31 -6.29 9.54
CA PRO A 32 -16.44 -6.39 8.62
C PRO A 32 -16.54 -5.22 7.65
N HIS A 33 -15.81 -4.13 7.90
CA HIS A 33 -15.83 -2.93 7.07
C HIS A 33 -14.82 -2.97 5.94
N PHE A 34 -14.01 -4.03 5.81
CA PHE A 34 -12.97 -4.08 4.78
C PHE A 34 -13.56 -3.93 3.37
N ARG A 35 -14.72 -4.51 3.11
CA ARG A 35 -15.36 -4.45 1.78
C ARG A 35 -16.02 -3.12 1.48
N SER A 36 -16.17 -2.27 2.49
CA SER A 36 -16.66 -0.93 2.30
C SER A 36 -15.56 -0.07 1.68
N ARG A 37 -15.96 0.91 0.88
CA ARG A 37 -15.02 1.93 0.40
C ARG A 37 -14.42 2.76 1.54
N TYR A 38 -14.93 2.59 2.74
CA TYR A 38 -14.44 3.25 3.95
C TYR A 38 -13.66 2.30 4.86
N ALA A 39 -13.15 1.20 4.32
CA ALA A 39 -12.35 0.28 5.10
C ALA A 39 -11.18 1.02 5.77
N SER A 40 -10.95 0.74 7.05
CA SER A 40 -9.87 1.37 7.79
C SER A 40 -8.50 0.90 7.28
N LEU A 41 -7.48 1.70 7.53
CA LEU A 41 -6.11 1.30 7.22
C LEU A 41 -5.75 -0.02 7.92
N ALA A 42 -6.15 -0.20 9.18
CA ALA A 42 -5.89 -1.43 9.91
C ALA A 42 -6.50 -2.65 9.21
N ALA A 43 -7.73 -2.53 8.71
CA ALA A 43 -8.39 -3.61 7.97
C ALA A 43 -7.64 -3.96 6.68
N VAL A 44 -7.18 -2.96 5.96
CA VAL A 44 -6.42 -3.16 4.73
C VAL A 44 -5.08 -3.84 5.03
N ILE A 45 -4.37 -3.38 6.04
CA ILE A 45 -3.10 -3.99 6.48
C ILE A 45 -3.31 -5.45 6.84
N ASP A 46 -4.33 -5.75 7.64
CA ASP A 46 -4.61 -7.12 8.10
C ASP A 46 -4.96 -8.07 6.95
N ALA A 47 -5.56 -7.57 5.90
CA ALA A 47 -5.92 -8.38 4.74
C ALA A 47 -4.76 -8.55 3.75
N VAL A 48 -3.96 -7.52 3.55
CA VAL A 48 -2.99 -7.43 2.44
C VAL A 48 -1.59 -7.88 2.86
N ILE A 49 -1.08 -7.37 3.98
CA ILE A 49 0.31 -7.59 4.36
C ILE A 49 0.63 -9.05 4.63
N PRO A 50 -0.19 -9.82 5.37
CA PRO A 50 0.15 -11.23 5.61
C PRO A 50 0.25 -12.06 4.33
N VAL A 51 -0.61 -11.79 3.35
CA VAL A 51 -0.58 -12.52 2.07
C VAL A 51 0.69 -12.17 1.30
N LEU A 52 1.05 -10.90 1.24
CA LEU A 52 2.28 -10.47 0.58
C LEU A 52 3.50 -11.10 1.25
N ASN A 53 3.59 -11.01 2.57
CA ASN A 53 4.72 -11.56 3.32
C ASN A 53 4.83 -13.07 3.16
N ALA A 54 3.71 -13.78 3.11
CA ALA A 54 3.71 -15.23 2.89
C ALA A 54 4.29 -15.61 1.52
N ASN A 55 4.28 -14.68 0.57
CA ASN A 55 4.84 -14.87 -0.77
C ASN A 55 6.19 -14.19 -0.95
N GLY A 56 6.85 -13.79 0.13
CA GLY A 56 8.19 -13.22 0.09
C GLY A 56 8.23 -11.76 -0.34
N VAL A 57 7.10 -11.06 -0.24
CA VAL A 57 7.00 -9.64 -0.61
C VAL A 57 6.81 -8.80 0.65
N GLY A 58 7.70 -7.83 0.85
CA GLY A 58 7.58 -6.83 1.89
C GLY A 58 7.01 -5.53 1.33
N VAL A 59 6.47 -4.71 2.22
CA VAL A 59 5.90 -3.41 1.87
C VAL A 59 6.48 -2.35 2.77
N LEU A 60 6.96 -1.26 2.17
CA LEU A 60 7.30 -0.05 2.89
C LEU A 60 6.45 1.10 2.37
N GLN A 61 6.02 1.94 3.28
CA GLN A 61 5.30 3.17 2.93
C GLN A 61 6.00 4.34 3.61
N LEU A 62 6.58 5.22 2.81
CA LEU A 62 7.47 6.29 3.25
C LEU A 62 6.83 7.64 2.93
N PRO A 63 6.34 8.37 3.96
CA PRO A 63 5.77 9.69 3.74
C PRO A 63 6.84 10.75 3.60
N SER A 64 6.52 11.80 2.86
CA SER A 64 7.34 13.01 2.76
C SER A 64 6.45 14.21 2.55
N ILE A 65 7.03 15.40 2.71
CA ILE A 65 6.32 16.66 2.49
C ILE A 65 7.08 17.45 1.43
N GLU A 66 6.38 17.84 0.39
CA GLU A 66 6.90 18.68 -0.69
C GLU A 66 6.02 19.92 -0.80
N GLY A 67 6.52 21.06 -0.30
CA GLY A 67 5.74 22.29 -0.27
C GLY A 67 4.46 22.14 0.54
N SER A 68 3.31 22.30 -0.08
CA SER A 68 2.00 22.14 0.55
C SER A 68 1.37 20.79 0.27
N GLU A 69 2.14 19.84 -0.19
CA GLU A 69 1.65 18.49 -0.54
C GLU A 69 2.29 17.44 0.36
N VAL A 70 1.47 16.52 0.85
CA VAL A 70 1.95 15.29 1.48
C VAL A 70 2.10 14.25 0.39
N GLN A 71 3.27 13.61 0.33
CA GLN A 71 3.53 12.53 -0.61
C GLN A 71 3.77 11.22 0.13
N LEU A 72 3.44 10.13 -0.52
CA LEU A 72 3.67 8.79 0.01
C LEU A 72 4.26 7.92 -1.08
N THR A 73 5.42 7.35 -0.80
CA THR A 73 6.04 6.34 -1.64
C THR A 73 5.77 4.97 -1.05
N THR A 74 5.13 4.10 -1.83
CA THR A 74 4.89 2.70 -1.45
C THR A 74 5.83 1.83 -2.26
N ILE A 75 6.58 0.97 -1.57
CA ILE A 75 7.56 0.08 -2.18
C ILE A 75 7.15 -1.36 -1.90
N LEU A 76 7.04 -2.15 -2.96
CA LEU A 76 6.95 -3.60 -2.86
C LEU A 76 8.35 -4.17 -3.09
N MET A 77 8.82 -4.98 -2.14
CA MET A 77 10.17 -5.53 -2.16
C MET A 77 10.11 -7.04 -2.15
N HIS A 78 10.86 -7.67 -3.03
CA HIS A 78 11.02 -9.12 -3.02
C HIS A 78 12.37 -9.51 -2.40
N SER A 79 12.45 -10.69 -1.80
CA SER A 79 13.69 -11.20 -1.20
C SER A 79 14.86 -11.29 -2.19
N SER A 80 14.57 -11.33 -3.49
CA SER A 80 15.60 -11.30 -4.56
C SER A 80 16.28 -9.94 -4.72
N GLY A 81 15.74 -8.88 -4.09
CA GLY A 81 16.20 -7.51 -4.31
C GLY A 81 15.41 -6.76 -5.37
N GLN A 82 14.49 -7.42 -6.05
CA GLN A 82 13.61 -6.78 -7.02
C GLN A 82 12.58 -5.91 -6.29
N ARG A 83 12.22 -4.79 -6.90
CA ARG A 83 11.27 -3.86 -6.28
C ARG A 83 10.43 -3.12 -7.31
N LEU A 84 9.27 -2.69 -6.86
CA LEU A 84 8.37 -1.82 -7.59
C LEU A 84 7.90 -0.74 -6.61
N SER A 85 7.98 0.51 -6.99
CA SER A 85 7.52 1.59 -6.14
C SER A 85 6.68 2.58 -6.92
N SER A 86 5.83 3.28 -6.20
CA SER A 86 5.06 4.39 -6.76
C SER A 86 4.89 5.47 -5.71
N THR A 87 4.77 6.71 -6.16
CA THR A 87 4.57 7.86 -5.30
C THR A 87 3.25 8.53 -5.66
N VAL A 88 2.44 8.79 -4.64
CA VAL A 88 1.20 9.55 -4.76
C VAL A 88 1.25 10.74 -3.84
N GLY A 89 0.46 11.76 -4.12
CA GLY A 89 0.41 12.96 -3.31
C GLY A 89 -1.00 13.45 -3.11
N ALA A 90 -1.18 14.25 -2.05
CA ALA A 90 -2.43 14.93 -1.78
C ALA A 90 -2.14 16.31 -1.21
N PRO A 91 -2.90 17.35 -1.61
CA PRO A 91 -2.72 18.67 -1.02
C PRO A 91 -3.10 18.64 0.45
N MET A 92 -2.34 19.34 1.28
CA MET A 92 -2.69 19.53 2.68
C MET A 92 -3.82 20.54 2.79
N ALA A 93 -4.67 20.35 3.80
CA ALA A 93 -5.67 21.36 4.16
C ALA A 93 -4.96 22.66 4.55
N LYS A 94 -5.72 23.75 4.65
CA LYS A 94 -5.24 25.13 4.81
C LYS A 94 -4.20 25.36 5.90
N LYS A 95 -4.13 24.48 6.91
CA LYS A 95 -3.12 24.56 7.96
C LYS A 95 -2.29 23.30 7.94
N GLN A 96 -0.98 23.47 7.89
CA GLN A 96 -0.02 22.38 7.97
C GLN A 96 0.20 22.01 9.43
N ASP A 97 -0.83 21.53 10.11
CA ASP A 97 -0.67 21.02 11.47
C ASP A 97 -0.46 19.51 11.45
N ALA A 98 -0.04 18.98 12.59
CA ALA A 98 0.27 17.55 12.71
C ALA A 98 -0.94 16.67 12.42
N GLN A 99 -2.13 17.11 12.79
CA GLN A 99 -3.36 16.36 12.54
C GLN A 99 -3.69 16.28 11.06
N ALA A 100 -3.57 17.38 10.34
CA ALA A 100 -3.82 17.43 8.90
C ALA A 100 -2.83 16.53 8.15
N VAL A 101 -1.56 16.58 8.51
CA VAL A 101 -0.53 15.74 7.92
C VAL A 101 -0.81 14.26 8.20
N GLY A 102 -1.13 13.91 9.45
CA GLY A 102 -1.44 12.54 9.83
C GLY A 102 -2.67 11.98 9.09
N SER A 103 -3.70 12.79 8.94
CA SER A 103 -4.90 12.39 8.21
C SER A 103 -4.60 12.13 6.73
N ALA A 104 -3.80 12.99 6.11
CA ALA A 104 -3.41 12.83 4.71
C ALA A 104 -2.58 11.56 4.53
N ILE A 105 -1.64 11.29 5.42
CA ILE A 105 -0.79 10.08 5.38
C ILE A 105 -1.67 8.83 5.48
N THR A 106 -2.59 8.78 6.44
CA THR A 106 -3.48 7.64 6.63
C THR A 106 -4.33 7.38 5.38
N TYR A 107 -4.87 8.44 4.80
CA TYR A 107 -5.65 8.39 3.56
C TYR A 107 -4.82 7.78 2.43
N LEU A 108 -3.62 8.31 2.21
CA LEU A 108 -2.75 7.85 1.13
C LEU A 108 -2.29 6.41 1.35
N ARG A 109 -1.96 6.04 2.58
CA ARG A 109 -1.53 4.68 2.90
C ARG A 109 -2.62 3.66 2.58
N ARG A 110 -3.85 3.95 2.98
CA ARG A 110 -4.99 3.06 2.76
C ARG A 110 -5.24 2.84 1.27
N TYR A 111 -5.35 3.92 0.51
CA TYR A 111 -5.66 3.80 -0.92
C TYR A 111 -4.50 3.20 -1.71
N SER A 112 -3.26 3.51 -1.35
CA SER A 112 -2.10 2.93 -2.04
C SER A 112 -2.01 1.43 -1.84
N LEU A 113 -2.26 0.94 -0.62
CA LEU A 113 -2.25 -0.51 -0.35
C LEU A 113 -3.38 -1.23 -1.08
N GLN A 114 -4.58 -0.66 -1.09
CA GLN A 114 -5.70 -1.27 -1.80
C GLN A 114 -5.45 -1.35 -3.30
N SER A 115 -5.01 -0.26 -3.90
CA SER A 115 -4.85 -0.17 -5.35
C SER A 115 -3.73 -1.07 -5.87
N ILE A 116 -2.64 -1.22 -5.12
CA ILE A 116 -1.53 -2.10 -5.51
C ILE A 116 -2.01 -3.54 -5.68
N MET A 117 -2.93 -3.98 -4.84
CA MET A 117 -3.42 -5.35 -4.89
C MET A 117 -4.69 -5.50 -5.72
N GLY A 118 -5.14 -4.43 -6.37
CA GLY A 118 -6.35 -4.48 -7.19
C GLY A 118 -7.64 -4.55 -6.39
N LEU A 119 -7.62 -4.02 -5.18
CA LEU A 119 -8.78 -4.04 -4.30
C LEU A 119 -9.57 -2.72 -4.33
#